data_3345c3d3965b40ea0793f11e951aa8df
#
_entry.id   3345c3d3965b40ea0793f11e951aa8df
#
_cell.length_a   1.000
_cell.length_b   1.000
_cell.length_c   1.000
_cell.angle_alpha   90.00
_cell.angle_beta   90.00
_cell.angle_gamma   90.00
#
_symmetry.space_group_name_H-M   'P 1'
#
loop_
_entity.id
_entity.type
_entity.pdbx_description
1 polymer ?
#
loop_
_entity_poly.entity_id
_entity_poly.type
_entity_poly.pdbx_seq_one_letter_code
_entity_poly.pdbx_strand_id
1 'polypeptide(L)'
;MAREQFVEIARRNLAHHRNGTVDQAPGIYEVPVTNYYDPTRWGLEIERIFKRLPLVMGFSAELREPGAYKALDAAGVPVLLTRAPDGAVRAFVNMCSHRGAIVVENGTGTARRFACPYHAWTYDDHGVLVGIRGRDMFGDIDIDTHGLTPLACEERAGLVFGTITPNTDLHLDEFLCGYDELLVHHDFAKAHFMGRQRLDGPNWKVAYDGYIDQYHLPVLHREGFGEEYCDRAVYD
;
A
#
# COMPACT_ATOMS: atom_id res chain seq x y z
N MET A 1 6.87 -4.06 -25.27
CA MET A 1 7.34 -2.76 -24.70
C MET A 1 8.29 -2.99 -23.53
N ALA A 2 7.88 -3.54 -22.39
CA ALA A 2 8.74 -3.67 -21.21
C ALA A 2 10.11 -4.33 -21.46
N ARG A 3 10.19 -5.46 -22.20
CA ARG A 3 11.46 -6.12 -22.50
C ARG A 3 12.40 -5.28 -23.34
N GLU A 4 11.90 -4.56 -24.31
CA GLU A 4 12.70 -3.69 -25.17
C GLU A 4 13.27 -2.51 -24.39
N GLN A 5 12.49 -1.91 -23.49
CA GLN A 5 12.95 -0.86 -22.57
C GLN A 5 14.06 -1.38 -21.66
N PHE A 6 13.89 -2.54 -21.02
CA PHE A 6 14.95 -3.14 -20.19
C PHE A 6 16.23 -3.41 -20.97
N VAL A 7 16.13 -3.90 -22.20
CA VAL A 7 17.30 -4.13 -23.06
C VAL A 7 17.99 -2.82 -23.39
N GLU A 8 17.24 -1.76 -23.65
CA GLU A 8 17.80 -0.45 -23.96
C GLU A 8 18.47 0.18 -22.73
N ILE A 9 17.83 0.15 -21.56
CA ILE A 9 18.41 0.59 -20.28
C ILE A 9 19.72 -0.17 -20.01
N ALA A 10 19.72 -1.49 -20.18
CA ALA A 10 20.93 -2.31 -19.99
C ALA A 10 22.05 -1.93 -20.95
N ARG A 11 21.74 -1.64 -22.22
CA ARG A 11 22.74 -1.17 -23.21
C ARG A 11 23.32 0.19 -22.82
N ARG A 12 22.47 1.13 -22.38
CA ARG A 12 22.91 2.47 -21.93
C ARG A 12 23.82 2.34 -20.71
N ASN A 13 23.44 1.53 -19.71
CA ASN A 13 24.27 1.26 -18.54
C ASN A 13 25.64 0.67 -18.93
N LEU A 14 25.67 -0.32 -19.80
CA LEU A 14 26.92 -0.91 -20.29
C LEU A 14 27.79 0.11 -21.05
N ALA A 15 27.19 1.00 -21.83
CA ALA A 15 27.90 2.06 -22.52
C ALA A 15 28.50 3.06 -21.52
N HIS A 16 27.75 3.49 -20.52
CA HIS A 16 28.23 4.38 -19.46
C HIS A 16 29.37 3.74 -18.67
N HIS A 17 29.23 2.48 -18.29
CA HIS A 17 30.30 1.75 -17.59
C HIS A 17 31.59 1.69 -18.42
N ARG A 18 31.51 1.35 -19.72
CA ARG A 18 32.67 1.27 -20.61
C ARG A 18 33.36 2.61 -20.84
N ASN A 19 32.58 3.67 -20.89
CA ASN A 19 33.06 5.02 -21.21
C ASN A 19 33.40 5.84 -19.96
N GLY A 20 33.14 5.33 -18.77
CA GLY A 20 33.31 6.07 -17.52
C GLY A 20 32.40 7.31 -17.40
N THR A 21 31.19 7.24 -18.02
CA THR A 21 30.21 8.33 -18.05
C THR A 21 28.95 7.96 -17.25
N VAL A 22 28.10 8.94 -16.98
CA VAL A 22 26.77 8.78 -16.35
C VAL A 22 25.78 9.66 -17.10
N ASP A 23 24.49 9.37 -16.98
CA ASP A 23 23.46 10.32 -17.38
C ASP A 23 23.52 11.56 -16.49
N GLN A 24 23.36 12.72 -17.09
CA GLN A 24 23.42 13.99 -16.38
C GLN A 24 22.22 14.85 -16.78
N ALA A 25 21.60 15.47 -15.78
CA ALA A 25 20.65 16.54 -16.01
C ALA A 25 21.36 17.78 -16.59
N PRO A 26 20.60 18.67 -17.28
CA PRO A 26 21.17 19.90 -17.85
C PRO A 26 21.82 20.85 -16.85
N GLY A 27 21.50 20.70 -15.55
CA GLY A 27 22.03 21.51 -14.49
C GLY A 27 21.67 20.99 -13.11
N ILE A 28 22.19 21.63 -12.09
CA ILE A 28 21.88 21.31 -10.69
C ILE A 28 20.46 21.80 -10.38
N TYR A 29 19.65 20.95 -9.75
CA TYR A 29 18.33 21.31 -9.23
C TYR A 29 18.38 21.36 -7.71
N GLU A 30 18.06 22.51 -7.14
CA GLU A 30 17.97 22.71 -5.69
C GLU A 30 16.53 22.56 -5.21
N VAL A 31 16.32 21.67 -4.27
CA VAL A 31 15.01 21.44 -3.63
C VAL A 31 14.98 22.20 -2.31
N PRO A 32 14.04 23.18 -2.13
CA PRO A 32 13.88 23.84 -0.84
C PRO A 32 13.59 22.84 0.27
N VAL A 33 14.37 22.87 1.33
CA VAL A 33 14.24 21.92 2.45
C VAL A 33 12.86 21.99 3.12
N THR A 34 12.16 23.13 3.03
CA THR A 34 10.77 23.31 3.48
C THR A 34 9.81 22.30 2.83
N ASN A 35 10.11 21.80 1.62
CA ASN A 35 9.30 20.78 0.96
C ASN A 35 9.18 19.49 1.79
N TYR A 36 10.12 19.24 2.68
CA TYR A 36 10.16 18.01 3.50
C TYR A 36 9.50 18.16 4.87
N TYR A 37 9.44 19.36 5.45
CA TYR A 37 8.95 19.53 6.82
C TYR A 37 7.81 20.55 7.01
N ASP A 38 7.39 21.25 5.95
CA ASP A 38 6.28 22.21 6.06
C ASP A 38 4.96 21.48 6.40
N PRO A 39 4.31 21.78 7.54
CA PRO A 39 3.09 21.11 7.96
C PRO A 39 1.89 21.43 7.05
N THR A 40 1.85 22.60 6.42
CA THR A 40 0.80 22.97 5.47
C THR A 40 0.88 22.11 4.22
N ARG A 41 2.11 21.93 3.70
CA ARG A 41 2.37 21.03 2.58
C ARG A 41 2.02 19.58 2.94
N TRP A 42 2.41 19.11 4.12
CA TRP A 42 2.04 17.78 4.60
C TRP A 42 0.53 17.57 4.61
N GLY A 43 -0.24 18.54 5.12
CA GLY A 43 -1.70 18.50 5.08
C GLY A 43 -2.24 18.38 3.66
N LEU A 44 -1.67 19.10 2.69
CA LEU A 44 -2.04 18.97 1.28
C LEU A 44 -1.66 17.62 0.67
N GLU A 45 -0.53 17.04 1.05
CA GLU A 45 -0.11 15.71 0.59
C GLU A 45 -1.08 14.63 1.08
N ILE A 46 -1.46 14.68 2.35
CA ILE A 46 -2.50 13.77 2.89
C ILE A 46 -3.80 13.90 2.09
N GLU A 47 -4.29 15.12 1.89
CA GLU A 47 -5.59 15.35 1.25
C GLU A 47 -5.59 15.07 -0.28
N ARG A 48 -4.49 15.34 -0.96
CA ARG A 48 -4.43 15.31 -2.44
C ARG A 48 -3.75 14.07 -3.00
N ILE A 49 -2.91 13.40 -2.21
CA ILE A 49 -2.17 12.20 -2.61
C ILE A 49 -2.75 11.00 -1.88
N PHE A 50 -2.49 10.87 -0.58
CA PHE A 50 -2.79 9.65 0.16
C PHE A 50 -4.29 9.34 0.27
N LYS A 51 -5.15 10.35 0.36
CA LYS A 51 -6.61 10.17 0.40
C LYS A 51 -7.27 10.01 -0.96
N ARG A 52 -6.56 10.24 -2.06
CA ARG A 52 -7.15 10.23 -3.41
C ARG A 52 -6.61 9.17 -4.33
N LEU A 53 -5.32 8.87 -4.20
CA LEU A 53 -4.65 7.93 -5.09
C LEU A 53 -4.71 6.51 -4.52
N PRO A 54 -4.65 5.48 -5.38
CA PRO A 54 -4.51 4.12 -4.94
C PRO A 54 -3.27 3.91 -4.08
N LEU A 55 -3.43 3.25 -2.94
CA LEU A 55 -2.34 2.85 -2.05
C LEU A 55 -2.16 1.34 -2.10
N VAL A 56 -0.92 0.86 -2.02
CA VAL A 56 -0.64 -0.56 -1.81
C VAL A 56 -0.91 -0.89 -0.34
N MET A 57 -1.96 -1.67 -0.09
CA MET A 57 -2.39 -2.07 1.25
C MET A 57 -1.82 -3.41 1.69
N GLY A 58 -1.32 -4.22 0.76
CA GLY A 58 -0.74 -5.52 1.07
C GLY A 58 -0.38 -6.33 -0.15
N PHE A 59 0.11 -7.53 0.11
CA PHE A 59 0.34 -8.55 -0.91
C PHE A 59 -0.82 -9.53 -0.94
N SER A 60 -1.20 -10.01 -2.13
CA SER A 60 -2.16 -11.11 -2.26
C SER A 60 -1.72 -12.35 -1.44
N ALA A 61 -0.42 -12.53 -1.29
CA ALA A 61 0.18 -13.59 -0.50
C ALA A 61 -0.15 -13.53 1.00
N GLU A 62 -0.52 -12.36 1.54
CA GLU A 62 -0.99 -12.21 2.92
C GLU A 62 -2.46 -12.64 3.11
N LEU A 63 -3.20 -12.73 1.99
CA LEU A 63 -4.65 -12.99 1.97
C LEU A 63 -4.99 -14.20 1.07
N ARG A 64 -4.22 -15.30 1.11
CA ARG A 64 -4.38 -16.42 0.17
C ARG A 64 -5.70 -17.13 0.23
N GLU A 65 -6.10 -17.47 1.43
CA GLU A 65 -7.22 -18.38 1.65
C GLU A 65 -8.49 -17.62 2.05
N PRO A 66 -9.65 -18.11 1.67
CA PRO A 66 -10.91 -17.58 2.16
C PRO A 66 -10.95 -17.50 3.69
N GLY A 67 -11.34 -16.35 4.21
CA GLY A 67 -11.32 -16.01 5.62
C GLY A 67 -10.01 -15.35 6.09
N ALA A 68 -8.97 -15.28 5.25
CA ALA A 68 -7.80 -14.48 5.57
C ALA A 68 -8.17 -12.99 5.68
N TYR A 69 -7.60 -12.31 6.65
CA TYR A 69 -7.77 -10.87 6.82
C TYR A 69 -6.44 -10.18 7.15
N LYS A 70 -6.41 -8.89 6.86
CA LYS A 70 -5.34 -7.98 7.27
C LYS A 70 -5.94 -6.68 7.75
N ALA A 71 -5.60 -6.25 8.95
CA ALA A 71 -5.91 -4.93 9.50
C ALA A 71 -4.65 -4.09 9.56
N LEU A 72 -4.74 -2.84 9.13
CA LEU A 72 -3.61 -1.91 9.05
C LEU A 72 -4.08 -0.46 9.23
N ASP A 73 -3.15 0.42 9.56
CA ASP A 73 -3.33 1.87 9.42
C ASP A 73 -2.73 2.32 8.08
N ALA A 74 -3.53 2.99 7.27
CA ALA A 74 -3.11 3.57 6.01
C ALA A 74 -3.29 5.09 6.06
N ALA A 75 -2.21 5.83 6.22
CA ALA A 75 -2.18 7.30 6.34
C ALA A 75 -3.19 7.84 7.39
N GLY A 76 -3.28 7.18 8.54
CA GLY A 76 -4.17 7.55 9.64
C GLY A 76 -5.60 7.03 9.53
N VAL A 77 -5.91 6.23 8.50
CA VAL A 77 -7.21 5.58 8.34
C VAL A 77 -7.07 4.08 8.68
N PRO A 78 -7.83 3.56 9.66
CA PRO A 78 -7.82 2.14 9.96
C PRO A 78 -8.55 1.38 8.85
N VAL A 79 -7.87 0.40 8.25
CA VAL A 79 -8.39 -0.42 7.14
C VAL A 79 -8.44 -1.89 7.53
N LEU A 80 -9.50 -2.56 7.15
CA LEU A 80 -9.65 -4.02 7.22
C LEU A 80 -9.78 -4.57 5.80
N LEU A 81 -8.85 -5.43 5.42
CA LEU A 81 -8.91 -6.25 4.20
C LEU A 81 -9.40 -7.65 4.57
N THR A 82 -10.29 -8.19 3.77
CA THR A 82 -10.79 -9.57 3.93
C THR A 82 -10.75 -10.31 2.60
N ARG A 83 -10.48 -11.62 2.63
CA ARG A 83 -10.73 -12.49 1.48
C ARG A 83 -11.98 -13.31 1.75
N ALA A 84 -13.03 -13.04 1.00
CA ALA A 84 -14.28 -13.76 1.11
C ALA A 84 -14.26 -15.12 0.37
N PRO A 85 -15.25 -16.00 0.59
CA PRO A 85 -15.32 -17.33 -0.04
C PRO A 85 -15.39 -17.31 -1.57
N ASP A 86 -15.84 -16.21 -2.16
CA ASP A 86 -15.86 -16.00 -3.62
C ASP A 86 -14.48 -15.69 -4.20
N GLY A 87 -13.44 -15.65 -3.35
CA GLY A 87 -12.08 -15.36 -3.74
C GLY A 87 -11.75 -13.88 -3.90
N ALA A 88 -12.72 -12.97 -3.79
CA ALA A 88 -12.49 -11.55 -3.91
C ALA A 88 -11.91 -10.95 -2.62
N VAL A 89 -10.94 -10.05 -2.75
CA VAL A 89 -10.50 -9.19 -1.65
C VAL A 89 -11.43 -7.99 -1.55
N ARG A 90 -11.78 -7.65 -0.32
CA ARG A 90 -12.59 -6.49 0.02
C ARG A 90 -11.86 -5.63 1.03
N ALA A 91 -12.12 -4.34 0.97
CA ALA A 91 -11.55 -3.36 1.90
C ALA A 91 -12.69 -2.60 2.59
N PHE A 92 -12.49 -2.33 3.87
CA PHE A 92 -13.42 -1.57 4.69
C PHE A 92 -12.68 -0.61 5.59
N VAL A 93 -13.34 0.49 5.98
CA VAL A 93 -12.91 1.25 7.14
C VAL A 93 -13.10 0.34 8.37
N ASN A 94 -12.03 0.08 9.09
CA ASN A 94 -11.99 -0.81 10.27
C ASN A 94 -12.58 -0.13 11.51
N MET A 95 -13.81 0.32 11.38
CA MET A 95 -14.52 1.05 12.43
C MET A 95 -15.96 0.54 12.55
N CYS A 96 -16.37 0.21 13.76
CA CYS A 96 -17.71 -0.25 14.06
C CYS A 96 -18.74 0.84 13.80
N SER A 97 -19.78 0.54 13.02
CA SER A 97 -20.86 1.48 12.68
C SER A 97 -21.70 1.91 13.88
N HIS A 98 -21.56 1.24 15.03
CA HIS A 98 -22.26 1.64 16.26
C HIS A 98 -21.65 2.91 16.88
N ARG A 99 -20.36 2.92 17.24
CA ARG A 99 -19.67 4.03 17.93
C ARG A 99 -18.22 4.22 17.48
N GLY A 100 -17.84 3.78 16.32
CA GLY A 100 -16.52 4.05 15.74
C GLY A 100 -15.35 3.32 16.40
N ALA A 101 -15.59 2.32 17.25
CA ALA A 101 -14.49 1.54 17.82
C ALA A 101 -13.81 0.70 16.73
N ILE A 102 -12.48 0.53 16.81
CA ILE A 102 -11.73 -0.38 15.97
C ILE A 102 -12.27 -1.80 16.15
N VAL A 103 -12.61 -2.46 15.04
CA VAL A 103 -13.20 -3.81 15.07
C VAL A 103 -12.12 -4.87 15.22
N VAL A 104 -11.00 -4.72 14.52
CA VAL A 104 -9.87 -5.66 14.54
C VAL A 104 -8.56 -4.89 14.73
N GLU A 105 -7.73 -5.33 15.65
CA GLU A 105 -6.40 -4.75 15.83
C GLU A 105 -5.50 -5.02 14.62
N ASN A 106 -4.51 -4.14 14.40
CA ASN A 106 -3.57 -4.27 13.28
C ASN A 106 -2.84 -5.61 13.31
N GLY A 107 -2.81 -6.27 12.17
CA GLY A 107 -2.20 -7.59 12.00
C GLY A 107 -2.85 -8.39 10.89
N THR A 108 -2.52 -9.67 10.83
CA THR A 108 -3.08 -10.63 9.89
C THR A 108 -3.63 -11.84 10.65
N GLY A 109 -4.62 -12.51 10.07
CA GLY A 109 -5.20 -13.71 10.67
C GLY A 109 -6.23 -14.37 9.76
N THR A 110 -6.99 -15.29 10.35
CA THR A 110 -8.09 -15.97 9.66
C THR A 110 -9.36 -15.87 10.50
N ALA A 111 -10.38 -15.25 9.95
CA ALA A 111 -11.70 -15.12 10.55
C ALA A 111 -12.74 -14.86 9.46
N ARG A 112 -13.97 -15.34 9.67
CA ARG A 112 -15.13 -15.02 8.83
C ARG A 112 -16.13 -14.11 9.54
N ARG A 113 -15.89 -13.80 10.79
CA ARG A 113 -16.71 -12.91 11.60
C ARG A 113 -15.84 -12.07 12.48
N PHE A 114 -16.14 -10.80 12.57
CA PHE A 114 -15.39 -9.78 13.28
C PHE A 114 -16.30 -9.14 14.31
N ALA A 115 -16.15 -9.51 15.58
CA ALA A 115 -16.94 -8.97 16.68
C ALA A 115 -16.25 -7.73 17.24
N CYS A 116 -16.95 -6.61 17.25
CA CYS A 116 -16.44 -5.37 17.83
C CYS A 116 -16.16 -5.57 19.33
N PRO A 117 -14.97 -5.24 19.82
CA PRO A 117 -14.60 -5.47 21.24
C PRO A 117 -15.38 -4.61 22.22
N TYR A 118 -16.06 -3.56 21.72
CA TYR A 118 -16.80 -2.65 22.59
C TYR A 118 -18.18 -3.20 22.96
N HIS A 119 -19.05 -3.54 21.98
CA HIS A 119 -20.42 -4.01 22.25
C HIS A 119 -20.81 -5.27 21.47
N ALA A 120 -19.83 -5.99 20.91
CA ALA A 120 -20.01 -7.24 20.19
C ALA A 120 -20.96 -7.14 18.97
N TRP A 121 -21.05 -5.97 18.31
CA TRP A 121 -21.59 -5.92 16.98
C TRP A 121 -20.67 -6.71 16.05
N THR A 122 -21.24 -7.63 15.30
CA THR A 122 -20.46 -8.64 14.56
C THR A 122 -20.69 -8.47 13.07
N TYR A 123 -19.60 -8.37 12.33
CA TYR A 123 -19.59 -8.24 10.88
C TYR A 123 -19.03 -9.52 10.25
N ASP A 124 -19.47 -9.84 9.04
CA ASP A 124 -18.88 -10.92 8.25
C ASP A 124 -17.72 -10.42 7.35
N ASP A 125 -17.15 -11.34 6.54
CA ASP A 125 -16.06 -11.06 5.62
C ASP A 125 -16.50 -10.25 4.37
N HIS A 126 -17.79 -9.96 4.22
CA HIS A 126 -18.35 -9.00 3.26
C HIS A 126 -18.63 -7.62 3.91
N GLY A 127 -18.32 -7.45 5.18
CA GLY A 127 -18.56 -6.22 5.92
C GLY A 127 -20.02 -6.03 6.38
N VAL A 128 -20.88 -7.02 6.16
CA VAL A 128 -22.29 -6.97 6.56
C VAL A 128 -22.42 -7.16 8.07
N LEU A 129 -23.27 -6.36 8.71
CA LEU A 129 -23.63 -6.56 10.12
C LEU A 129 -24.51 -7.80 10.27
N VAL A 130 -23.98 -8.86 10.86
CA VAL A 130 -24.66 -10.15 11.01
C VAL A 130 -25.11 -10.46 12.43
N GLY A 131 -24.72 -9.64 13.41
CA GLY A 131 -25.12 -9.86 14.80
C GLY A 131 -25.01 -8.61 15.66
N ILE A 132 -26.00 -8.43 16.51
CA ILE A 132 -26.07 -7.36 17.53
C ILE A 132 -26.36 -8.05 18.86
N ARG A 133 -25.46 -7.84 19.85
CA ARG A 133 -25.72 -8.30 21.20
C ARG A 133 -26.88 -7.49 21.79
N GLY A 134 -27.89 -8.18 22.32
CA GLY A 134 -29.09 -7.52 22.87
C GLY A 134 -29.93 -6.83 21.80
N ARG A 135 -30.11 -7.50 20.64
CA ARG A 135 -30.88 -7.00 19.51
C ARG A 135 -32.26 -6.43 19.91
N ASP A 136 -32.89 -7.04 20.85
CA ASP A 136 -34.18 -6.64 21.41
C ASP A 136 -34.18 -5.25 22.09
N MET A 137 -33.02 -4.76 22.49
CA MET A 137 -32.83 -3.43 23.08
C MET A 137 -32.78 -2.30 22.04
N PHE A 138 -32.65 -2.63 20.73
CA PHE A 138 -32.43 -1.65 19.67
C PHE A 138 -33.70 -1.32 18.87
N GLY A 139 -34.86 -1.93 19.16
CA GLY A 139 -36.08 -1.72 18.38
C GLY A 139 -35.92 -2.15 16.92
N ASP A 140 -36.56 -1.40 16.01
CA ASP A 140 -36.54 -1.68 14.56
C ASP A 140 -35.27 -1.12 13.86
N ILE A 141 -34.10 -1.54 14.32
CA ILE A 141 -32.85 -1.18 13.63
C ILE A 141 -32.72 -1.96 12.30
N ASP A 142 -32.49 -1.26 11.23
CA ASP A 142 -32.20 -1.85 9.92
C ASP A 142 -30.70 -2.26 9.87
N ILE A 143 -30.44 -3.56 9.98
CA ILE A 143 -29.07 -4.09 9.99
C ILE A 143 -28.35 -3.92 8.65
N ASP A 144 -29.06 -3.85 7.54
CA ASP A 144 -28.47 -3.76 6.20
C ASP A 144 -27.81 -2.38 5.97
N THR A 145 -28.22 -1.37 6.73
CA THR A 145 -27.62 -0.02 6.67
C THR A 145 -26.45 0.18 7.64
N HIS A 146 -26.12 -0.83 8.45
CA HIS A 146 -25.12 -0.74 9.50
C HIS A 146 -23.90 -1.65 9.28
N GLY A 147 -23.59 -1.98 8.02
CA GLY A 147 -22.34 -2.66 7.65
C GLY A 147 -21.09 -1.81 7.90
N LEU A 148 -19.94 -2.41 7.74
CA LEU A 148 -18.68 -1.65 7.66
C LEU A 148 -18.67 -0.78 6.42
N THR A 149 -18.11 0.41 6.51
CA THR A 149 -17.99 1.33 5.36
C THR A 149 -17.03 0.74 4.31
N PRO A 150 -17.49 0.45 3.10
CA PRO A 150 -16.64 -0.14 2.06
C PRO A 150 -15.65 0.87 1.50
N LEU A 151 -14.48 0.37 1.12
CA LEU A 151 -13.44 1.09 0.39
C LEU A 151 -13.21 0.38 -0.95
N ALA A 152 -12.95 1.15 -2.01
CA ALA A 152 -12.58 0.56 -3.28
C ALA A 152 -11.23 -0.14 -3.17
N CYS A 153 -11.14 -1.39 -3.66
CA CYS A 153 -9.90 -2.14 -3.73
C CYS A 153 -9.89 -3.09 -4.91
N GLU A 154 -8.69 -3.42 -5.37
CA GLU A 154 -8.44 -4.35 -6.48
C GLU A 154 -7.11 -5.07 -6.27
N GLU A 155 -7.07 -6.35 -6.67
CA GLU A 155 -5.81 -7.09 -6.75
C GLU A 155 -5.21 -6.96 -8.16
N ARG A 156 -3.98 -6.50 -8.24
CA ARG A 156 -3.24 -6.39 -9.49
C ARG A 156 -1.79 -6.83 -9.29
N ALA A 157 -1.30 -7.72 -10.14
CA ALA A 157 0.09 -8.22 -10.13
C ALA A 157 0.55 -8.78 -8.76
N GLY A 158 -0.36 -9.36 -7.96
CA GLY A 158 -0.07 -9.90 -6.63
C GLY A 158 -0.01 -8.86 -5.51
N LEU A 159 -0.41 -7.64 -5.79
CA LEU A 159 -0.59 -6.55 -4.82
C LEU A 159 -2.07 -6.22 -4.63
N VAL A 160 -2.44 -5.79 -3.44
CA VAL A 160 -3.77 -5.26 -3.13
C VAL A 160 -3.67 -3.74 -3.11
N PHE A 161 -4.29 -3.11 -4.08
CA PHE A 161 -4.44 -1.66 -4.16
C PHE A 161 -5.81 -1.26 -3.59
N GLY A 162 -5.86 -0.10 -2.97
CA GLY A 162 -7.14 0.43 -2.50
C GLY A 162 -7.10 1.92 -2.19
N THR A 163 -8.26 2.51 -2.04
CA THR A 163 -8.45 3.89 -1.57
C THR A 163 -8.75 3.89 -0.07
N ILE A 164 -8.47 4.99 0.60
CA ILE A 164 -8.79 5.18 2.03
C ILE A 164 -9.94 6.17 2.25
N THR A 165 -10.52 6.68 1.18
CA THR A 165 -11.68 7.57 1.22
C THR A 165 -12.89 6.81 0.68
N PRO A 166 -13.98 6.68 1.47
CA PRO A 166 -15.20 6.04 0.99
C PRO A 166 -15.78 6.72 -0.24
N ASN A 167 -16.48 5.95 -1.07
CA ASN A 167 -17.12 6.43 -2.30
C ASN A 167 -16.13 7.07 -3.31
N THR A 168 -14.89 6.64 -3.29
CA THR A 168 -13.86 7.04 -4.27
C THR A 168 -13.62 5.89 -5.23
N ASP A 169 -13.62 6.17 -6.53
CA ASP A 169 -13.30 5.18 -7.55
C ASP A 169 -11.80 4.88 -7.57
N LEU A 170 -11.46 3.62 -7.85
CA LEU A 170 -10.09 3.14 -7.93
C LEU A 170 -9.63 3.13 -9.40
N HIS A 171 -9.30 4.26 -9.99
CA HIS A 171 -8.83 4.34 -11.38
C HIS A 171 -7.42 3.74 -11.54
N LEU A 172 -7.30 2.42 -11.33
CA LEU A 172 -6.00 1.75 -11.20
C LEU A 172 -5.22 1.69 -12.53
N ASP A 173 -5.90 1.53 -13.66
CA ASP A 173 -5.24 1.51 -14.98
C ASP A 173 -4.62 2.88 -15.29
N GLU A 174 -5.31 3.97 -15.01
CA GLU A 174 -4.78 5.32 -15.17
C GLU A 174 -3.63 5.59 -14.21
N PHE A 175 -3.75 5.11 -12.96
CA PHE A 175 -2.72 5.29 -11.94
C PHE A 175 -1.44 4.53 -12.26
N LEU A 176 -1.55 3.27 -12.66
CA LEU A 176 -0.39 2.42 -12.98
C LEU A 176 0.21 2.75 -14.35
N CYS A 177 -0.58 3.26 -15.28
CA CYS A 177 -0.11 3.67 -16.61
C CYS A 177 0.75 2.60 -17.31
N GLY A 178 0.39 1.32 -17.16
CA GLY A 178 1.14 0.17 -17.69
C GLY A 178 2.27 -0.34 -16.79
N TYR A 179 2.52 0.28 -15.63
CA TYR A 179 3.55 -0.20 -14.69
C TYR A 179 3.27 -1.60 -14.13
N ASP A 180 2.01 -2.04 -14.15
CA ASP A 180 1.62 -3.40 -13.77
C ASP A 180 2.24 -4.47 -14.67
N GLU A 181 2.56 -4.17 -15.96
CA GLU A 181 3.34 -5.06 -16.82
C GLU A 181 4.74 -5.37 -16.23
N LEU A 182 5.33 -4.41 -15.53
CA LEU A 182 6.61 -4.57 -14.83
C LEU A 182 6.44 -5.32 -13.51
N LEU A 183 5.40 -4.99 -12.75
CA LEU A 183 5.11 -5.62 -11.47
C LEU A 183 4.86 -7.13 -11.60
N VAL A 184 4.26 -7.58 -12.70
CA VAL A 184 4.04 -9.02 -12.98
C VAL A 184 5.35 -9.82 -12.97
N HIS A 185 6.48 -9.23 -13.37
CA HIS A 185 7.78 -9.92 -13.39
C HIS A 185 8.33 -10.24 -12.00
N HIS A 186 7.83 -9.60 -10.95
CA HIS A 186 8.21 -9.90 -9.58
C HIS A 186 7.48 -11.09 -8.98
N ASP A 187 6.42 -11.58 -9.63
CA ASP A 187 5.66 -12.79 -9.25
C ASP A 187 5.15 -12.74 -7.79
N PHE A 188 4.74 -11.55 -7.32
CA PHE A 188 4.32 -11.32 -5.93
C PHE A 188 3.18 -12.24 -5.48
N ALA A 189 2.33 -12.70 -6.40
CA ALA A 189 1.26 -13.64 -6.09
C ALA A 189 1.78 -15.00 -5.57
N LYS A 190 3.00 -15.39 -5.96
CA LYS A 190 3.67 -16.62 -5.50
C LYS A 190 4.57 -16.40 -4.28
N ALA A 191 4.79 -15.16 -3.87
CA ALA A 191 5.63 -14.83 -2.72
C ALA A 191 5.11 -15.49 -1.44
N HIS A 192 5.98 -15.75 -0.48
CA HIS A 192 5.62 -16.26 0.85
C HIS A 192 5.78 -15.14 1.86
N PHE A 193 4.73 -14.88 2.62
CA PHE A 193 4.79 -13.91 3.69
C PHE A 193 5.66 -14.45 4.84
N MET A 194 6.84 -13.86 5.04
CA MET A 194 7.80 -14.24 6.07
C MET A 194 7.57 -13.54 7.40
N GLY A 195 6.91 -12.38 7.39
CA GLY A 195 6.67 -11.56 8.56
C GLY A 195 6.69 -10.07 8.24
N ARG A 196 6.48 -9.26 9.25
CA ARG A 196 6.52 -7.79 9.17
C ARG A 196 7.52 -7.25 10.17
N GLN A 197 8.38 -6.35 9.72
CA GLN A 197 9.21 -5.51 10.56
C GLN A 197 8.83 -4.05 10.34
N ARG A 198 8.67 -3.31 11.41
CA ARG A 198 8.51 -1.85 11.36
C ARG A 198 9.82 -1.20 11.75
N LEU A 199 10.31 -0.34 10.88
CA LEU A 199 11.47 0.50 11.14
C LEU A 199 10.98 1.95 11.21
N ASP A 200 11.41 2.68 12.22
CA ASP A 200 11.19 4.12 12.28
C ASP A 200 12.17 4.80 11.31
N GLY A 201 11.65 5.72 10.51
CA GLY A 201 12.40 6.39 9.46
C GLY A 201 12.01 7.86 9.31
N PRO A 202 12.63 8.56 8.36
CA PRO A 202 12.29 9.93 8.02
C PRO A 202 10.89 10.00 7.38
N ASN A 203 10.45 11.22 7.00
CA ASN A 203 9.20 11.39 6.26
C ASN A 203 9.28 10.67 4.89
N TRP A 204 8.12 10.41 4.30
CA TRP A 204 8.00 9.59 3.10
C TRP A 204 8.82 10.12 1.90
N LYS A 205 8.98 11.44 1.74
CA LYS A 205 9.75 12.02 0.63
C LYS A 205 11.24 11.78 0.79
N VAL A 206 11.77 11.95 2.00
CA VAL A 206 13.17 11.64 2.29
C VAL A 206 13.44 10.14 2.15
N ALA A 207 12.49 9.30 2.58
CA ALA A 207 12.59 7.86 2.37
C ALA A 207 12.58 7.51 0.87
N TYR A 208 11.66 8.12 0.11
CA TYR A 208 11.58 7.92 -1.34
C TYR A 208 12.86 8.35 -2.06
N ASP A 209 13.36 9.56 -1.76
CA ASP A 209 14.61 10.07 -2.32
C ASP A 209 15.79 9.11 -2.04
N GLY A 210 15.87 8.57 -0.82
CA GLY A 210 16.91 7.61 -0.45
C GLY A 210 16.82 6.29 -1.23
N TYR A 211 15.62 5.85 -1.62
CA TYR A 211 15.46 4.63 -2.44
C TYR A 211 15.81 4.83 -3.91
N ILE A 212 15.65 6.03 -4.45
CA ILE A 212 16.03 6.34 -5.83
C ILE A 212 17.44 6.89 -5.97
N ASP A 213 18.05 7.37 -4.89
CA ASP A 213 19.45 7.79 -4.85
C ASP A 213 20.38 6.58 -4.75
N GLN A 214 21.16 6.32 -5.77
CA GLN A 214 22.17 5.26 -5.76
C GLN A 214 23.56 5.76 -5.37
N TYR A 215 23.77 7.07 -5.37
CA TYR A 215 25.07 7.68 -5.12
C TYR A 215 25.62 7.38 -3.71
N HIS A 216 24.74 7.20 -2.72
CA HIS A 216 25.14 6.90 -1.35
C HIS A 216 25.54 5.42 -1.12
N LEU A 217 25.11 4.49 -1.99
CA LEU A 217 25.28 3.05 -1.77
C LEU A 217 26.73 2.61 -1.56
N PRO A 218 27.72 3.02 -2.38
CA PRO A 218 29.11 2.61 -2.22
C PRO A 218 29.77 3.15 -0.95
N VAL A 219 29.22 4.19 -0.37
CA VAL A 219 29.76 4.87 0.82
C VAL A 219 29.01 4.45 2.09
N LEU A 220 27.71 4.71 2.12
CA LEU A 220 26.87 4.44 3.31
C LEU A 220 26.65 2.94 3.53
N HIS A 221 26.44 2.19 2.46
CA HIS A 221 26.13 0.77 2.50
C HIS A 221 27.27 -0.13 2.00
N ARG A 222 28.51 0.35 2.04
CA ARG A 222 29.69 -0.40 1.54
C ARG A 222 29.85 -1.78 2.17
N GLU A 223 29.50 -1.93 3.45
CA GLU A 223 29.58 -3.23 4.15
C GLU A 223 28.54 -4.24 3.64
N GLY A 224 27.39 -3.76 3.11
CA GLY A 224 26.33 -4.61 2.58
C GLY A 224 26.46 -4.85 1.09
N PHE A 225 26.68 -3.80 0.30
CA PHE A 225 26.75 -3.88 -1.17
C PHE A 225 28.18 -3.99 -1.71
N GLY A 226 29.20 -3.63 -0.91
CA GLY A 226 30.60 -3.59 -1.32
C GLY A 226 30.97 -2.27 -2.02
N GLU A 227 32.29 -2.04 -2.13
CA GLU A 227 32.84 -0.86 -2.80
C GLU A 227 32.69 -0.93 -4.34
N GLU A 228 32.45 -2.13 -4.86
CA GLU A 228 32.29 -2.38 -6.30
C GLU A 228 30.87 -2.10 -6.82
N TYR A 229 29.93 -1.77 -5.92
CA TYR A 229 28.56 -1.44 -6.34
C TYR A 229 28.58 -0.18 -7.23
N CYS A 230 27.97 -0.28 -8.40
CA CYS A 230 27.96 0.80 -9.35
C CYS A 230 27.05 1.94 -8.88
N ASP A 231 27.63 3.11 -8.61
CA ASP A 231 26.93 4.36 -8.29
C ASP A 231 26.44 5.12 -9.54
N ARG A 232 26.67 4.53 -10.72
CA ARG A 232 26.34 5.10 -12.02
C ARG A 232 25.09 4.43 -12.58
N ALA A 233 23.97 5.11 -12.50
CA ALA A 233 22.67 4.63 -12.94
C ALA A 233 22.20 5.35 -14.20
N VAL A 234 21.31 4.69 -14.93
CA VAL A 234 20.49 5.29 -15.98
C VAL A 234 19.10 5.47 -15.40
N TYR A 235 18.55 6.66 -15.57
CA TYR A 235 17.18 7.01 -15.17
C TYR A 235 16.31 7.23 -16.41
N ASP A 236 15.14 6.59 -16.43
CA ASP A 236 14.09 6.79 -17.45
C ASP A 236 12.77 7.19 -16.79
#